data_7eb71178a0f32707a85f60f834d210aa
#
_entry.id   7eb71178a0f32707a85f60f834d210aa
#
_cell.length_a   1.000
_cell.length_b   1.000
_cell.length_c   1.000
_cell.angle_alpha   90.00
_cell.angle_beta   90.00
_cell.angle_gamma   90.00
#
_symmetry.space_group_name_H-M   'P 1'
#
loop_
_entity.id
_entity.type
_entity.pdbx_description
1 polymer ?
#
loop_
_entity_poly.entity_id
_entity_poly.type
_entity_poly.pdbx_seq_one_letter_code
_entity_poly.pdbx_strand_id
1 'polypeptide(L)'
;VLEQAGGCSDDTVKIVSGGPMMGMALFNVDVPVMKTSSALLCMTRDEVAEFEPTACIRCGRCVSVCPSKLVPQKMLEYAEKFDNDGFEKVYGMECYECGSCTYVCPAKRRMTQSFKQTRKSVMDARRKKS
;
A
#
# COMPACT_ATOMS: atom_id res chain seq x y z
N VAL A 1 -20.53 13.27 -1.07
CA VAL A 1 -19.52 13.79 -2.03
C VAL A 1 -19.67 13.12 -3.38
N LEU A 2 -19.71 11.79 -3.49
CA LEU A 2 -19.85 11.12 -4.80
C LEU A 2 -21.14 11.53 -5.53
N GLU A 3 -22.28 11.54 -4.83
CA GLU A 3 -23.55 11.99 -5.41
C GLU A 3 -23.51 13.46 -5.87
N GLN A 4 -22.87 14.33 -5.09
CA GLN A 4 -22.67 15.75 -5.44
C GLN A 4 -21.73 15.94 -6.64
N ALA A 5 -20.80 15.00 -6.86
CA ALA A 5 -19.90 15.00 -8.00
C ALA A 5 -20.48 14.33 -9.26
N GLY A 6 -21.75 13.88 -9.22
CA GLY A 6 -22.41 13.21 -10.32
C GLY A 6 -22.46 11.67 -10.21
N GLY A 7 -22.02 11.12 -9.10
CA GLY A 7 -22.01 9.67 -8.84
C GLY A 7 -20.83 8.95 -9.50
N CYS A 8 -20.84 7.63 -9.40
CA CYS A 8 -19.91 6.73 -10.11
C CYS A 8 -20.63 6.07 -11.29
N SER A 9 -19.88 5.63 -12.30
CA SER A 9 -20.41 4.80 -13.37
C SER A 9 -20.78 3.40 -12.85
N ASP A 10 -21.77 2.75 -13.49
CA ASP A 10 -22.28 1.44 -13.08
C ASP A 10 -21.23 0.33 -13.14
N ASP A 11 -20.17 0.52 -13.92
CA ASP A 11 -19.03 -0.39 -14.08
C ASP A 11 -17.89 -0.13 -13.07
N THR A 12 -18.10 0.74 -12.08
CA THR A 12 -17.10 1.01 -11.05
C THR A 12 -16.93 -0.20 -10.12
N VAL A 13 -15.72 -0.77 -10.11
CA VAL A 13 -15.37 -1.95 -9.28
C VAL A 13 -14.58 -1.60 -8.03
N LYS A 14 -13.98 -0.41 -7.99
CA LYS A 14 -13.13 0.01 -6.87
C LYS A 14 -13.13 1.52 -6.72
N ILE A 15 -13.23 1.98 -5.48
CA ILE A 15 -13.10 3.39 -5.12
C ILE A 15 -11.89 3.56 -4.22
N VAL A 16 -11.01 4.49 -4.57
CA VAL A 16 -9.78 4.79 -3.83
C VAL A 16 -9.83 6.22 -3.32
N SER A 17 -9.63 6.38 -2.02
CA SER A 17 -9.39 7.69 -1.40
C SER A 17 -7.90 8.02 -1.47
N GLY A 18 -7.55 9.06 -2.20
CA GLY A 18 -6.19 9.46 -2.50
C GLY A 18 -5.75 9.11 -3.92
N GLY A 19 -4.44 9.09 -4.16
CA GLY A 19 -3.88 8.74 -5.45
C GLY A 19 -3.88 7.23 -5.75
N PRO A 20 -3.67 6.84 -7.01
CA PRO A 20 -3.75 5.42 -7.41
C PRO A 20 -2.69 4.53 -6.77
N MET A 21 -1.51 5.08 -6.42
CA MET A 21 -0.41 4.30 -5.83
C MET A 21 -0.40 4.34 -4.30
N MET A 22 -0.70 5.49 -3.69
CA MET A 22 -0.61 5.71 -2.23
C MET A 22 -1.98 5.72 -1.53
N GLY A 23 -3.06 5.84 -2.27
CA GLY A 23 -4.42 5.90 -1.74
C GLY A 23 -4.85 4.62 -1.05
N MET A 24 -5.99 4.70 -0.39
CA MET A 24 -6.60 3.59 0.33
C MET A 24 -7.92 3.21 -0.33
N ALA A 25 -8.08 1.94 -0.68
CA ALA A 25 -9.33 1.43 -1.22
C ALA A 25 -10.43 1.52 -0.16
N LEU A 26 -11.58 2.04 -0.55
CA LEU A 26 -12.78 2.12 0.28
C LEU A 26 -13.69 0.93 -0.03
N PHE A 27 -14.15 0.23 0.98
CA PHE A 27 -15.19 -0.79 0.87
C PHE A 27 -16.56 -0.26 1.34
N ASN A 28 -16.60 0.91 1.94
CA ASN A 28 -17.83 1.64 2.29
C ASN A 28 -17.67 3.10 1.86
N VAL A 29 -18.67 3.62 1.16
CA VAL A 29 -18.70 5.02 0.67
C VAL A 29 -19.31 5.99 1.67
N ASP A 30 -19.92 5.50 2.74
CA ASP A 30 -20.51 6.31 3.82
C ASP A 30 -19.45 6.81 4.81
N VAL A 31 -18.30 7.19 4.32
CA VAL A 31 -17.23 7.80 5.11
C VAL A 31 -17.19 9.31 4.89
N PRO A 32 -17.01 10.10 5.94
CA PRO A 32 -16.92 11.56 5.81
C PRO A 32 -15.64 11.97 5.10
N VAL A 33 -15.71 13.07 4.38
CA VAL A 33 -14.51 13.74 3.85
C VAL A 33 -13.78 14.39 5.01
N MET A 34 -12.50 14.06 5.15
CA MET A 34 -11.64 14.63 6.18
C MET A 34 -10.69 15.68 5.59
N LYS A 35 -10.06 16.45 6.47
CA LYS A 35 -9.07 17.48 6.09
C LYS A 35 -7.92 16.90 5.23
N THR A 36 -7.60 15.62 5.39
CA THR A 36 -6.55 14.92 4.65
C THR A 36 -7.02 14.27 3.36
N SER A 37 -8.33 14.34 3.05
CA SER A 37 -8.87 13.79 1.81
C SER A 37 -8.46 14.68 0.63
N SER A 38 -7.79 14.11 -0.36
CA SER A 38 -7.28 14.85 -1.53
C SER A 38 -8.02 14.51 -2.82
N ALA A 39 -8.47 13.28 -2.97
CA ALA A 39 -9.14 12.80 -4.18
C ALA A 39 -10.00 11.56 -3.91
N LEU A 40 -11.01 11.35 -4.75
CA LEU A 40 -11.72 10.08 -4.88
C LEU A 40 -11.56 9.59 -6.31
N LEU A 41 -11.05 8.38 -6.45
CA LEU A 41 -10.78 7.74 -7.71
C LEU A 41 -11.72 6.56 -7.89
N CYS A 42 -12.61 6.62 -8.87
CA CYS A 42 -13.46 5.50 -9.26
C CYS A 42 -12.78 4.73 -10.38
N MET A 43 -12.52 3.45 -10.16
CA MET A 43 -11.81 2.59 -11.11
C MET A 43 -12.78 1.54 -11.66
N THR A 44 -12.82 1.39 -12.97
CA THR A 44 -13.61 0.39 -13.68
C THR A 44 -12.90 -0.95 -13.80
N ARG A 45 -11.64 -1.01 -13.41
CA ARG A 45 -10.80 -2.21 -13.42
C ARG A 45 -9.92 -2.25 -12.17
N ASP A 46 -9.83 -3.38 -11.52
CA ASP A 46 -8.89 -3.62 -10.41
C ASP A 46 -7.77 -4.55 -10.86
N GLU A 47 -6.75 -3.97 -11.48
CA GLU A 47 -5.57 -4.72 -11.94
C GLU A 47 -4.86 -5.48 -10.82
N VAL A 48 -4.95 -4.99 -9.59
CA VAL A 48 -4.32 -5.65 -8.43
C VAL A 48 -5.05 -6.95 -8.07
N ALA A 49 -6.36 -6.98 -8.24
CA ALA A 49 -7.16 -8.19 -8.01
C ALA A 49 -7.01 -9.23 -9.13
N GLU A 50 -6.69 -8.79 -10.36
CA GLU A 50 -6.52 -9.67 -11.52
C GLU A 50 -5.25 -10.51 -11.49
N PHE A 51 -4.24 -10.08 -10.74
CA PHE A 51 -2.95 -10.76 -10.67
C PHE A 51 -2.71 -11.45 -9.32
N GLU A 52 -2.35 -12.73 -9.36
CA GLU A 52 -1.89 -13.44 -8.19
C GLU A 52 -0.39 -13.20 -7.95
N PRO A 53 0.01 -12.86 -6.71
CA PRO A 53 1.43 -12.74 -6.37
C PRO A 53 2.16 -14.06 -6.52
N THR A 54 3.33 -14.03 -7.13
CA THR A 54 4.22 -15.19 -7.24
C THR A 54 5.47 -15.04 -6.39
N ALA A 55 6.30 -16.07 -6.34
CA ALA A 55 7.56 -16.03 -5.60
C ALA A 55 8.51 -14.95 -6.14
N CYS A 56 9.32 -14.36 -5.25
CA CYS A 56 10.29 -13.35 -5.64
C CYS A 56 11.38 -13.96 -6.52
N ILE A 57 11.58 -13.39 -7.71
CA ILE A 57 12.63 -13.81 -8.65
C ILE A 57 13.97 -13.08 -8.42
N ARG A 58 14.09 -12.29 -7.36
CA ARG A 58 15.29 -11.54 -6.96
C ARG A 58 15.88 -10.62 -8.05
N CYS A 59 15.02 -10.03 -8.88
CA CYS A 59 15.45 -9.16 -9.99
C CYS A 59 16.01 -7.80 -9.56
N GLY A 60 15.84 -7.37 -8.31
CA GLY A 60 16.38 -6.12 -7.76
C GLY A 60 15.64 -4.83 -8.18
N ARG A 61 14.63 -4.88 -9.04
CA ARG A 61 13.91 -3.69 -9.52
C ARG A 61 13.32 -2.84 -8.40
N CYS A 62 12.77 -3.48 -7.35
CA CYS A 62 12.20 -2.78 -6.20
C CYS A 62 13.24 -1.97 -5.43
N VAL A 63 14.49 -2.45 -5.36
CA VAL A 63 15.60 -1.74 -4.72
C VAL A 63 16.00 -0.53 -5.56
N SER A 64 16.10 -0.69 -6.88
CA SER A 64 16.52 0.37 -7.81
C SER A 64 15.57 1.57 -7.78
N VAL A 65 14.26 1.36 -7.63
CA VAL A 65 13.25 2.44 -7.66
C VAL A 65 12.94 3.02 -6.29
N CYS A 66 13.48 2.46 -5.21
CA CYS A 66 13.18 2.93 -3.87
C CYS A 66 13.79 4.32 -3.62
N PRO A 67 12.98 5.37 -3.35
CA PRO A 67 13.49 6.70 -3.09
C PRO A 67 14.29 6.79 -1.79
N SER A 68 13.95 5.97 -0.80
CA SER A 68 14.66 5.88 0.49
C SER A 68 15.86 4.91 0.45
N LYS A 69 16.22 4.36 -0.71
CA LYS A 69 17.34 3.41 -0.85
C LYS A 69 17.23 2.18 0.07
N LEU A 70 16.03 1.74 0.36
CA LEU A 70 15.73 0.56 1.16
C LEU A 70 15.82 -0.72 0.32
N VAL A 71 15.72 -1.86 1.01
CA VAL A 71 15.65 -3.19 0.37
C VAL A 71 14.25 -3.78 0.55
N PRO A 72 13.28 -3.42 -0.31
CA PRO A 72 11.87 -3.82 -0.15
C PRO A 72 11.67 -5.33 -0.09
N GLN A 73 12.49 -6.10 -0.79
CA GLN A 73 12.46 -7.56 -0.75
C GLN A 73 12.67 -8.10 0.68
N LYS A 74 13.70 -7.61 1.39
CA LYS A 74 13.96 -8.03 2.78
C LYS A 74 12.90 -7.52 3.75
N MET A 75 12.46 -6.29 3.55
CA MET A 75 11.36 -5.74 4.34
C MET A 75 10.10 -6.61 4.24
N LEU A 76 9.79 -7.11 3.04
CA LEU A 76 8.64 -7.97 2.83
C LEU A 76 8.76 -9.31 3.54
N GLU A 77 9.95 -9.91 3.57
CA GLU A 77 10.21 -11.16 4.30
C GLU A 77 9.87 -11.04 5.79
N TYR A 78 10.23 -9.91 6.43
CA TYR A 78 9.89 -9.65 7.83
C TYR A 78 8.41 -9.30 8.00
N ALA A 79 7.84 -8.52 7.08
CA ALA A 79 6.43 -8.15 7.11
C ALA A 79 5.52 -9.39 6.99
N GLU A 80 5.83 -10.34 6.11
CA GLU A 80 5.08 -11.59 5.94
C GLU A 80 5.18 -12.53 7.15
N LYS A 81 6.27 -12.44 7.91
CA LYS A 81 6.47 -13.19 9.17
C LYS A 81 5.91 -12.47 10.40
N PHE A 82 5.33 -11.29 10.23
CA PHE A 82 4.89 -10.42 11.32
C PHE A 82 5.99 -10.07 12.32
N ASP A 83 7.24 -10.08 11.87
CA ASP A 83 8.43 -9.74 12.67
C ASP A 83 8.66 -8.23 12.63
N ASN A 84 8.06 -7.53 13.60
CA ASN A 84 8.18 -6.08 13.73
C ASN A 84 9.63 -5.64 14.02
N ASP A 85 10.34 -6.38 14.87
CA ASP A 85 11.73 -6.04 15.22
C ASP A 85 12.68 -6.21 14.03
N GLY A 86 12.51 -7.29 13.27
CA GLY A 86 13.25 -7.51 12.03
C GLY A 86 12.95 -6.43 10.98
N PHE A 87 11.69 -6.02 10.87
CA PHE A 87 11.27 -4.95 9.96
C PHE A 87 11.89 -3.60 10.33
N GLU A 88 11.97 -3.26 11.62
CA GLU A 88 12.66 -2.06 12.10
C GLU A 88 14.17 -2.11 11.82
N LYS A 89 14.83 -3.27 12.04
CA LYS A 89 16.26 -3.46 11.78
C LYS A 89 16.66 -3.24 10.32
N VAL A 90 15.76 -3.50 9.39
CA VAL A 90 15.98 -3.22 7.95
C VAL A 90 15.46 -1.85 7.53
N TYR A 91 15.28 -0.95 8.48
CA TYR A 91 14.82 0.43 8.26
C TYR A 91 13.42 0.53 7.63
N GLY A 92 12.55 -0.43 7.88
CA GLY A 92 11.21 -0.46 7.32
C GLY A 92 10.37 0.76 7.70
N MET A 93 10.64 1.38 8.85
CA MET A 93 9.96 2.59 9.30
C MET A 93 10.30 3.83 8.47
N GLU A 94 11.41 3.84 7.73
CA GLU A 94 11.82 4.92 6.82
C GLU A 94 11.13 4.84 5.44
N CYS A 95 10.23 3.88 5.26
CA CYS A 95 9.49 3.72 4.02
C CYS A 95 8.45 4.85 3.84
N TYR A 96 8.47 5.52 2.68
CA TYR A 96 7.48 6.56 2.32
C TYR A 96 6.14 6.00 1.82
N GLU A 97 6.01 4.69 1.70
CA GLU A 97 4.79 4.03 1.18
C GLU A 97 4.38 4.52 -0.22
N CYS A 98 5.35 4.93 -1.03
CA CYS A 98 5.12 5.54 -2.34
C CYS A 98 4.55 4.58 -3.40
N GLY A 99 4.62 3.27 -3.19
CA GLY A 99 4.09 2.26 -4.10
C GLY A 99 5.00 1.85 -5.26
N SER A 100 6.12 2.53 -5.49
CA SER A 100 7.00 2.27 -6.66
C SER A 100 7.52 0.84 -6.71
N CYS A 101 7.90 0.26 -5.57
CA CYS A 101 8.39 -1.12 -5.49
C CYS A 101 7.32 -2.15 -5.88
N THR A 102 6.07 -1.92 -5.48
CA THR A 102 4.93 -2.78 -5.87
C THR A 102 4.65 -2.66 -7.36
N TYR A 103 4.68 -1.44 -7.91
CA TYR A 103 4.40 -1.17 -9.31
C TYR A 103 5.40 -1.88 -10.25
N VAL A 104 6.70 -1.82 -9.97
CA VAL A 104 7.74 -2.41 -10.84
C VAL A 104 7.95 -3.91 -10.63
N CYS A 105 7.29 -4.52 -9.65
CA CYS A 105 7.50 -5.93 -9.32
C CYS A 105 6.92 -6.85 -10.39
N PRO A 106 7.71 -7.62 -11.11
CA PRO A 106 7.21 -8.57 -12.11
C PRO A 106 6.46 -9.75 -11.49
N ALA A 107 6.77 -10.09 -10.23
CA ALA A 107 6.08 -11.12 -9.46
C ALA A 107 4.77 -10.61 -8.80
N LYS A 108 4.37 -9.37 -9.09
CA LYS A 108 3.12 -8.74 -8.59
C LYS A 108 2.94 -8.81 -7.06
N ARG A 109 4.05 -8.75 -6.32
CA ARG A 109 4.00 -8.80 -4.85
C ARG A 109 3.45 -7.51 -4.26
N ARG A 110 2.55 -7.63 -3.29
CA ARG A 110 1.83 -6.51 -2.67
C ARG A 110 2.65 -5.86 -1.54
N MET A 111 3.85 -5.36 -1.87
CA MET A 111 4.82 -4.86 -0.89
C MET A 111 4.31 -3.65 -0.10
N THR A 112 3.81 -2.63 -0.78
CA THR A 112 3.37 -1.39 -0.12
C THR A 112 2.25 -1.64 0.88
N GLN A 113 1.31 -2.51 0.56
CA GLN A 113 0.20 -2.87 1.45
C GLN A 113 0.71 -3.58 2.71
N SER A 114 1.62 -4.54 2.56
CA SER A 114 2.25 -5.24 3.69
C SER A 114 3.05 -4.27 4.57
N PHE A 115 3.78 -3.32 3.96
CA PHE A 115 4.54 -2.32 4.70
C PHE A 115 3.64 -1.37 5.50
N LYS A 116 2.54 -0.90 4.93
CA LYS A 116 1.55 -0.08 5.64
C LYS A 116 1.02 -0.81 6.88
N GLN A 117 0.66 -2.07 6.71
CA GLN A 117 0.16 -2.91 7.81
C GLN A 117 1.21 -3.09 8.92
N THR A 118 2.44 -3.45 8.54
CA THR A 118 3.53 -3.68 9.51
C THR A 118 3.92 -2.39 10.22
N ARG A 119 4.04 -1.27 9.51
CA ARG A 119 4.32 0.03 10.13
C ARG A 119 3.25 0.44 11.13
N LYS A 120 1.98 0.22 10.79
CA LYS A 120 0.87 0.47 11.73
C LYS A 120 1.02 -0.41 12.98
N SER A 121 1.31 -1.70 12.82
CA SER A 121 1.54 -2.62 13.94
C SER A 121 2.67 -2.16 14.86
N VAL A 122 3.79 -1.71 14.29
CA VAL A 122 4.93 -1.15 15.05
C VAL A 122 4.52 0.10 15.82
N MET A 123 3.82 1.02 15.17
CA MET A 123 3.36 2.26 15.82
C MET A 123 2.38 1.98 16.97
N ASP A 124 1.45 1.06 16.77
CA ASP A 124 0.49 0.66 17.81
C ASP A 124 1.19 -0.03 18.99
N ALA A 125 2.20 -0.85 18.74
CA ALA A 125 3.03 -1.44 19.77
C ALA A 125 3.82 -0.40 20.58
N ARG A 126 4.35 0.64 19.92
CA ARG A 126 5.03 1.75 20.60
C ARG A 126 4.08 2.56 21.47
N ARG A 127 2.86 2.83 21.01
CA ARG A 127 1.83 3.52 21.81
C ARG A 127 1.43 2.76 23.07
N LYS A 128 1.35 1.42 23.00
CA LYS A 128 1.03 0.59 24.16
C LYS A 128 2.16 0.53 25.21
N LYS A 129 3.40 0.80 24.81
CA LYS A 129 4.56 0.84 25.71
C LYS A 129 4.76 2.22 26.37
N SER A 130 4.13 3.24 25.84
CA SER A 130 4.12 4.60 26.39
C SER A 130 2.93 4.78 27.32
#